data_0939f496501284893475470f10e4f353
#
_entry.id   0939f496501284893475470f10e4f353
#
_cell.length_a   1.000
_cell.length_b   1.000
_cell.length_c   1.000
_cell.angle_alpha   90.00
_cell.angle_beta   90.00
_cell.angle_gamma   90.00
#
_symmetry.space_group_name_H-M   'P 1'
#
loop_
_entity.id
_entity.type
_entity.pdbx_description
1 polymer ?
#
loop_
_entity_poly.entity_id
_entity_poly.type
_entity_poly.pdbx_seq_one_letter_code
_entity_poly.pdbx_strand_id
1 'polypeptide(L)'
;SQHFRELFKRYVGVSPKKYLTTLKIQRSKCLLLHKEYSVTDVAYHLGFSSPQQFSKAFRKTIGLSPLLWRRAYMLQDESALSEKY
;
A
#
# COMPACT_ATOMS: atom_id res chain seq x y z
N SER A 1 -7.05 -13.81 20.00
CA SER A 1 -6.53 -15.02 20.65
C SER A 1 -5.71 -15.84 19.69
N GLN A 2 -4.91 -16.75 20.24
CA GLN A 2 -4.08 -17.62 19.43
C GLN A 2 -4.92 -18.58 18.58
N HIS A 3 -6.03 -19.06 19.14
CA HIS A 3 -6.95 -19.93 18.39
C HIS A 3 -7.52 -19.21 17.17
N PHE A 4 -7.90 -17.96 17.31
CA PHE A 4 -8.39 -17.16 16.19
C PHE A 4 -7.31 -17.01 15.12
N ARG A 5 -6.06 -16.72 15.53
CA ARG A 5 -4.95 -16.58 14.60
C ARG A 5 -4.70 -17.85 13.80
N GLU A 6 -4.77 -19.01 14.46
CA GLU A 6 -4.55 -20.29 13.80
C GLU A 6 -5.66 -20.59 12.78
N LEU A 7 -6.91 -20.36 13.16
CA LEU A 7 -8.04 -20.57 12.25
C LEU A 7 -7.97 -19.60 11.06
N PHE A 8 -7.68 -18.34 11.33
CA PHE A 8 -7.58 -17.33 10.27
C PHE A 8 -6.48 -17.70 9.26
N LYS A 9 -5.30 -18.06 9.76
CA LYS A 9 -4.17 -18.45 8.93
C LYS A 9 -4.50 -19.70 8.11
N ARG A 10 -5.23 -20.63 8.70
CA ARG A 10 -5.62 -21.88 8.05
C ARG A 10 -6.55 -21.65 6.86
N TYR A 11 -7.52 -20.75 7.01
CA TYR A 11 -8.51 -20.49 5.97
C TYR A 11 -8.06 -19.42 4.98
N VAL A 12 -7.32 -18.42 5.41
CA VAL A 12 -6.91 -17.29 4.58
C VAL A 12 -5.49 -17.48 4.02
N GLY A 13 -4.65 -18.27 4.71
CA GLY A 13 -3.30 -18.56 4.27
C GLY A 13 -2.24 -17.65 4.89
N VAL A 14 -2.64 -16.56 5.54
CA VAL A 14 -1.71 -15.64 6.22
C VAL A 14 -2.30 -15.24 7.58
N SER A 15 -1.46 -14.75 8.48
CA SER A 15 -1.92 -14.28 9.78
C SER A 15 -2.84 -13.07 9.64
N PRO A 16 -3.72 -12.80 10.62
CA PRO A 16 -4.58 -11.61 10.58
C PRO A 16 -3.78 -10.32 10.47
N LYS A 17 -2.67 -10.20 11.17
CA LYS A 17 -1.82 -9.01 11.13
C LYS A 17 -1.27 -8.78 9.72
N LYS A 18 -0.76 -9.82 9.10
CA LYS A 18 -0.21 -9.72 7.73
C LYS A 18 -1.30 -9.41 6.71
N TYR A 19 -2.47 -10.02 6.87
CA TYR A 19 -3.62 -9.76 6.02
C TYR A 19 -4.05 -8.30 6.11
N LEU A 20 -4.16 -7.78 7.33
CA LEU A 20 -4.53 -6.39 7.54
C LEU A 20 -3.50 -5.43 6.92
N THR A 21 -2.21 -5.71 7.10
CA THR A 21 -1.16 -4.91 6.50
C THR A 21 -1.28 -4.91 4.98
N THR A 22 -1.54 -6.06 4.37
CA THR A 22 -1.73 -6.16 2.93
C THR A 22 -2.93 -5.32 2.46
N LEU A 23 -4.04 -5.36 3.19
CA LEU A 23 -5.20 -4.53 2.87
C LEU A 23 -4.88 -3.05 2.94
N LYS A 24 -4.13 -2.63 3.97
CA LYS A 24 -3.68 -1.23 4.09
C LYS A 24 -2.81 -0.82 2.91
N ILE A 25 -1.90 -1.68 2.48
CA ILE A 25 -1.03 -1.39 1.34
C ILE A 25 -1.86 -1.28 0.05
N GLN A 26 -2.82 -2.15 -0.17
CA GLN A 26 -3.69 -2.06 -1.34
C GLN A 26 -4.48 -0.74 -1.33
N ARG A 27 -5.00 -0.35 -0.16
CA ARG A 27 -5.73 0.91 -0.02
C ARG A 27 -4.82 2.12 -0.23
N SER A 28 -3.55 2.03 0.17
CA SER A 28 -2.60 3.12 0.01
C SER A 28 -2.40 3.50 -1.46
N LYS A 29 -2.50 2.55 -2.38
CA LYS A 29 -2.36 2.83 -3.80
C LYS A 29 -3.41 3.84 -4.28
N CYS A 30 -4.64 3.69 -3.84
CA CYS A 30 -5.69 4.65 -4.18
C CYS A 30 -5.40 6.04 -3.60
N LEU A 31 -4.96 6.09 -2.34
CA LEU A 31 -4.63 7.36 -1.69
C LEU A 31 -3.43 8.04 -2.33
N LEU A 32 -2.44 7.26 -2.74
CA LEU A 32 -1.23 7.80 -3.37
C LEU A 32 -1.49 8.43 -4.74
N LEU A 33 -2.61 8.10 -5.39
CA LEU A 33 -2.99 8.72 -6.65
C LEU A 33 -3.48 10.16 -6.48
N HIS A 34 -3.81 10.55 -5.25
CA HIS A 34 -4.20 11.93 -4.94
C HIS A 34 -2.96 12.74 -4.61
N LYS A 35 -2.61 13.68 -5.48
CA LYS A 35 -1.37 14.47 -5.37
C LYS A 35 -1.32 15.31 -4.10
N GLU A 36 -2.47 15.70 -3.55
CA GLU A 36 -2.55 16.50 -2.33
C GLU A 36 -2.11 15.74 -1.07
N TYR A 37 -2.03 14.42 -1.13
CA TYR A 37 -1.57 13.61 0.01
C TYR A 37 -0.10 13.28 -0.16
N SER A 38 0.70 13.61 0.85
CA SER A 38 2.10 13.17 0.89
C SER A 38 2.16 11.69 1.30
N VAL A 39 3.30 11.06 1.07
CA VAL A 39 3.52 9.69 1.54
C VAL A 39 3.34 9.62 3.06
N THR A 40 3.79 10.64 3.78
CA THR A 40 3.61 10.74 5.23
C THR A 40 2.14 10.80 5.62
N ASP A 41 1.34 11.60 4.90
CA ASP A 41 -0.10 11.69 5.16
C ASP A 41 -0.77 10.33 4.99
N VAL A 42 -0.44 9.62 3.93
CA VAL A 42 -1.01 8.30 3.65
C VAL A 42 -0.65 7.31 4.75
N ALA A 43 0.61 7.32 5.19
CA ALA A 43 1.08 6.42 6.25
C ALA A 43 0.26 6.60 7.53
N TYR A 44 0.10 7.83 7.99
CA TYR A 44 -0.64 8.10 9.23
C TYR A 44 -2.14 7.88 9.06
N HIS A 45 -2.68 8.20 7.92
CA HIS A 45 -4.10 7.95 7.64
C HIS A 45 -4.44 6.46 7.76
N LEU A 46 -3.54 5.60 7.31
CA LEU A 46 -3.77 4.16 7.35
C LEU A 46 -3.39 3.53 8.69
N GLY A 47 -2.88 4.31 9.65
CA GLY A 47 -2.61 3.83 10.99
C GLY A 47 -1.22 3.21 11.16
N PHE A 48 -0.28 3.48 10.26
CA PHE A 48 1.11 3.09 10.49
C PHE A 48 1.73 3.99 11.54
N SER A 49 2.62 3.42 12.35
CA SER A 49 3.27 4.17 13.44
C SER A 49 4.28 5.18 12.93
N SER A 50 4.80 5.00 11.71
CA SER A 50 5.73 5.95 11.09
C SER A 50 5.68 5.81 9.58
N PRO A 51 6.08 6.86 8.84
CA PRO A 51 6.21 6.77 7.37
C PRO A 51 7.22 5.71 6.95
N GLN A 52 8.26 5.48 7.76
CA GLN A 52 9.27 4.47 7.48
C GLN A 52 8.69 3.07 7.52
N GLN A 53 7.83 2.79 8.50
CA GLN A 53 7.15 1.49 8.57
C GLN A 53 6.24 1.27 7.38
N PHE A 54 5.50 2.29 6.99
CA PHE A 54 4.65 2.23 5.81
C PHE A 54 5.49 1.96 4.54
N SER A 55 6.55 2.73 4.34
CA SER A 55 7.40 2.58 3.15
C SER A 55 8.01 1.20 3.07
N LYS A 56 8.46 0.65 4.20
CA LYS A 56 9.02 -0.70 4.26
C LYS A 56 7.98 -1.75 3.89
N ALA A 57 6.79 -1.65 4.44
CA ALA A 57 5.71 -2.59 4.14
C ALA A 57 5.27 -2.49 2.68
N PHE A 58 5.15 -1.28 2.16
CA PHE A 58 4.77 -1.03 0.78
C PHE A 58 5.79 -1.64 -0.18
N ARG A 59 7.08 -1.35 0.04
CA ARG A 59 8.14 -1.88 -0.80
C ARG A 59 8.19 -3.41 -0.77
N LYS A 60 7.98 -4.00 0.39
CA LYS A 60 7.98 -5.45 0.53
C LYS A 60 6.83 -6.10 -0.25
N THR A 61 5.67 -5.46 -0.26
CA THR A 61 4.47 -5.99 -0.91
C THR A 61 4.44 -5.68 -2.40
N ILE A 62 4.80 -4.45 -2.78
CA ILE A 62 4.64 -3.94 -4.14
C ILE A 62 5.95 -4.04 -4.95
N GLY A 63 7.11 -3.98 -4.28
CA GLY A 63 8.41 -4.04 -4.94
C GLY A 63 9.07 -2.69 -5.18
N LEU A 64 8.34 -1.60 -5.01
CA LEU A 64 8.85 -0.24 -5.16
C LEU A 64 8.49 0.56 -3.92
N SER A 65 9.25 1.62 -3.63
CA SER A 65 8.85 2.55 -2.58
C SER A 65 7.56 3.27 -2.98
N PRO A 66 6.80 3.79 -2.00
CA PRO A 66 5.57 4.52 -2.34
C PRO A 66 5.79 5.69 -3.28
N LEU A 67 6.87 6.44 -3.09
CA LEU A 67 7.17 7.60 -3.93
C LEU A 67 7.53 7.18 -5.36
N LEU A 68 8.35 6.15 -5.52
CA LEU A 68 8.73 5.64 -6.84
C LEU A 68 7.52 5.05 -7.55
N TRP A 69 6.67 4.33 -6.82
CA TRP A 69 5.44 3.77 -7.39
C TRP A 69 4.52 4.88 -7.89
N ARG A 70 4.34 5.95 -7.09
CA ARG A 70 3.51 7.10 -7.46
C ARG A 70 4.01 7.73 -8.76
N ARG A 71 5.32 7.97 -8.84
CA ARG A 71 5.94 8.56 -10.04
C ARG A 71 5.76 7.69 -11.27
N ALA A 72 6.02 6.41 -11.13
CA ALA A 72 5.90 5.46 -12.23
C ALA A 72 4.47 5.38 -12.75
N TYR A 73 3.50 5.34 -11.83
CA TYR A 73 2.09 5.26 -12.19
C TYR A 73 1.61 6.53 -12.89
N MET A 74 2.01 7.70 -12.40
CA MET A 74 1.64 8.98 -13.01
C MET A 74 2.25 9.16 -14.39
N LEU A 75 3.49 8.75 -14.58
CA LEU A 75 4.13 8.80 -15.89
C LEU A 75 3.44 7.88 -16.88
N GLN A 76 3.06 6.69 -16.45
CA GLN A 76 2.35 5.74 -17.28
C GLN A 76 0.97 6.28 -17.69
N ASP A 77 0.28 6.91 -16.76
CA ASP A 77 -1.04 7.51 -17.00
C ASP A 77 -0.95 8.66 -18.00
N GLU A 78 0.07 9.51 -17.87
CA GLU A 78 0.32 10.59 -18.81
C GLU A 78 0.63 10.06 -20.22
N SER A 79 1.42 8.99 -20.31
CA SER A 79 1.73 8.34 -21.59
C SER A 79 0.46 7.78 -22.23
N ALA A 80 -0.40 7.15 -21.45
CA ALA A 80 -1.66 6.60 -21.93
C ALA A 80 -2.57 7.70 -22.46
N LEU A 81 -2.62 8.84 -21.78
CA LEU A 81 -3.41 9.99 -22.23
C LEU A 81 -2.85 10.58 -23.52
N SER A 82 -1.52 10.66 -23.63
CA SER A 82 -0.86 11.17 -24.84
C SER A 82 -1.14 10.29 -26.05
N GLU A 83 -1.19 8.99 -25.87
CA GLU A 83 -1.47 8.05 -26.95
C GLU A 83 -2.93 8.12 -27.43
N LYS A 84 -3.85 8.48 -26.54
CA LYS A 84 -5.28 8.61 -26.90
C LYS A 84 -5.61 9.86 -27.67
N TYR A 85 -4.84 10.90 -27.51
CA TYR A 85 -5.08 12.20 -28.13
C TYR A 85 -3.91 12.65 -28.98
#